data_276abc0a6ad24fc52c264ec32452020c
#
_entry.id   276abc0a6ad24fc52c264ec32452020c
#
_cell.length_a   1.000
_cell.length_b   1.000
_cell.length_c   1.000
_cell.angle_alpha   90.00
_cell.angle_beta   90.00
_cell.angle_gamma   90.00
#
_symmetry.space_group_name_H-M   'P 1'
#
loop_
_entity.id
_entity.type
_entity.pdbx_description
1 polymer ?
#
loop_
_entity_poly.entity_id
_entity_poly.type
_entity_poly.pdbx_seq_one_letter_code
_entity_poly.pdbx_strand_id
1 'polypeptide(L)'
;SGGGYLSDGVKSISYATKIGVRVTSNSWGGGGYSSSMKKAIDEAAKKGIGFVAAAGNHSGNNDKYPSYPASYNSENVISVGAHDHKGKSAYFSCYGKTSVDLFAPGVNVLSSTPGNRYASYNGTSMATPHVAGAYALVLSANPGWKVSQVKDALMNGVDSEESLKEKCLTGG
;
A
#
# COMPACT_ATOMS: atom_id res chain seq x y z
N SER A 1 -5.21 0.49 20.60
CA SER A 1 -4.79 1.20 19.36
C SER A 1 -3.37 1.68 19.59
N GLY A 2 -2.41 1.10 18.87
CA GLY A 2 -1.01 1.52 18.93
C GLY A 2 -0.77 2.68 17.96
N GLY A 3 -0.30 3.81 18.45
CA GLY A 3 0.36 4.84 17.66
C GLY A 3 1.86 4.58 17.64
N GLY A 4 2.54 5.06 16.61
CA GLY A 4 4.00 5.00 16.48
C GLY A 4 4.59 6.37 16.17
N TYR A 5 5.85 6.55 16.49
CA TYR A 5 6.57 7.75 16.08
C TYR A 5 7.11 7.62 14.66
N LEU A 6 7.15 8.72 13.94
CA LEU A 6 7.71 8.76 12.58
C LEU A 6 9.16 8.25 12.53
N SER A 7 9.94 8.56 13.56
CA SER A 7 11.32 8.08 13.72
C SER A 7 11.43 6.56 13.75
N ASP A 8 10.44 5.87 14.34
CA ASP A 8 10.44 4.42 14.41
C ASP A 8 10.04 3.79 13.06
N GLY A 9 9.15 4.45 12.32
CA GLY A 9 8.88 4.11 10.93
C GLY A 9 10.12 4.19 10.05
N VAL A 10 10.89 5.28 10.15
CA VAL A 10 12.17 5.44 9.42
C VAL A 10 13.16 4.34 9.79
N LYS A 11 13.32 4.05 11.10
CA LYS A 11 14.21 2.97 11.58
C LYS A 11 13.78 1.61 11.05
N SER A 12 12.46 1.32 11.04
CA SER A 12 11.91 0.05 10.55
C SER A 12 12.18 -0.16 9.06
N ILE A 13 12.00 0.90 8.24
CA ILE A 13 12.31 0.84 6.81
C ILE A 13 13.82 0.64 6.60
N SER A 14 14.65 1.38 7.34
CA SER A 14 16.11 1.23 7.27
C SER A 14 16.57 -0.16 7.68
N TYR A 15 15.94 -0.75 8.71
CA TYR A 15 16.21 -2.13 9.12
C TYR A 15 15.81 -3.14 8.04
N ALA A 16 14.58 -3.02 7.49
CA ALA A 16 14.12 -3.86 6.39
C ALA A 16 15.06 -3.79 5.17
N THR A 17 15.54 -2.58 4.86
CA THR A 17 16.52 -2.34 3.78
C THR A 17 17.85 -3.04 4.06
N LYS A 18 18.32 -2.98 5.32
CA LYS A 18 19.59 -3.60 5.74
C LYS A 18 19.55 -5.12 5.66
N ILE A 19 18.44 -5.74 6.05
CA ILE A 19 18.30 -7.21 6.00
C ILE A 19 17.90 -7.76 4.63
N GLY A 20 17.66 -6.88 3.64
CA GLY A 20 17.45 -7.26 2.26
C GLY A 20 16.08 -7.90 1.99
N VAL A 21 15.00 -7.43 2.62
CA VAL A 21 13.65 -7.84 2.25
C VAL A 21 13.33 -7.43 0.81
N ARG A 22 12.35 -8.04 0.18
CA ARG A 22 11.97 -7.74 -1.21
C ARG A 22 10.72 -6.85 -1.30
N VAL A 23 9.90 -6.83 -0.27
CA VAL A 23 8.70 -5.99 -0.17
C VAL A 23 8.40 -5.67 1.30
N THR A 24 7.84 -4.50 1.55
CA THR A 24 7.28 -4.09 2.85
C THR A 24 5.78 -3.82 2.71
N SER A 25 4.99 -4.27 3.71
CA SER A 25 3.56 -3.98 3.83
C SER A 25 3.34 -2.93 4.90
N ASN A 26 2.83 -1.76 4.52
CA ASN A 26 2.80 -0.56 5.36
C ASN A 26 1.36 -0.12 5.60
N SER A 27 0.68 -0.81 6.53
CA SER A 27 -0.71 -0.53 6.93
C SER A 27 -0.80 0.55 8.00
N TRP A 28 -0.07 1.66 7.83
CA TRP A 28 0.01 2.79 8.74
C TRP A 28 0.14 4.10 7.96
N GLY A 29 -0.19 5.22 8.61
CA GLY A 29 -0.12 6.54 8.00
C GLY A 29 -0.70 7.61 8.92
N GLY A 30 -0.91 8.81 8.37
CA GLY A 30 -1.54 9.93 9.09
C GLY A 30 -0.59 11.03 9.52
N GLY A 31 0.68 10.96 9.13
CA GLY A 31 1.63 12.05 9.29
C GLY A 31 1.65 13.02 8.09
N GLY A 32 2.27 14.19 8.27
CA GLY A 32 2.62 15.08 7.17
C GLY A 32 3.84 14.56 6.38
N TYR A 33 4.21 15.33 5.33
CA TYR A 33 5.42 15.04 4.57
C TYR A 33 6.65 15.07 5.46
N SER A 34 7.53 14.10 5.29
CA SER A 34 8.82 14.01 5.98
C SER A 34 9.91 13.63 4.98
N SER A 35 10.92 14.49 4.88
CA SER A 35 12.07 14.25 4.01
C SER A 35 12.91 13.04 4.46
N SER A 36 13.01 12.79 5.75
CA SER A 36 13.70 11.62 6.28
C SER A 36 12.99 10.32 5.94
N MET A 37 11.65 10.30 6.00
CA MET A 37 10.84 9.15 5.58
C MET A 37 10.98 8.92 4.07
N LYS A 38 10.85 9.97 3.27
CA LYS A 38 11.05 9.87 1.81
C LYS A 38 12.42 9.30 1.48
N LYS A 39 13.47 9.83 2.11
CA LYS A 39 14.84 9.33 1.91
C LYS A 39 14.98 7.85 2.24
N ALA A 40 14.38 7.38 3.34
CA ALA A 40 14.42 5.96 3.71
C ALA A 40 13.72 5.07 2.66
N ILE A 41 12.57 5.54 2.13
CA ILE A 41 11.82 4.83 1.06
C ILE A 41 12.62 4.81 -0.25
N ASP A 42 13.24 5.93 -0.63
CA ASP A 42 14.07 6.01 -1.84
C ASP A 42 15.33 5.12 -1.74
N GLU A 43 15.94 5.03 -0.56
CA GLU A 43 17.08 4.10 -0.34
C GLU A 43 16.63 2.64 -0.42
N ALA A 44 15.42 2.30 0.06
CA ALA A 44 14.83 0.99 -0.12
C ALA A 44 14.57 0.70 -1.61
N ALA A 45 14.08 1.67 -2.38
CA ALA A 45 13.88 1.56 -3.83
C ALA A 45 15.19 1.20 -4.57
N LYS A 46 16.29 1.90 -4.26
CA LYS A 46 17.62 1.62 -4.82
C LYS A 46 18.12 0.20 -4.53
N LYS A 47 17.61 -0.43 -3.48
CA LYS A 47 17.90 -1.83 -3.11
C LYS A 47 16.91 -2.83 -3.70
N GLY A 48 15.97 -2.37 -4.53
CA GLY A 48 14.99 -3.23 -5.19
C GLY A 48 13.86 -3.70 -4.25
N ILE A 49 13.50 -2.90 -3.24
CA ILE A 49 12.47 -3.23 -2.25
C ILE A 49 11.18 -2.50 -2.58
N GLY A 50 10.08 -3.25 -2.79
CA GLY A 50 8.75 -2.69 -2.96
C GLY A 50 8.20 -2.13 -1.65
N PHE A 51 7.45 -1.04 -1.74
CA PHE A 51 6.82 -0.36 -0.60
C PHE A 51 5.32 -0.23 -0.83
N VAL A 52 4.54 -1.18 -0.31
CA VAL A 52 3.09 -1.18 -0.44
C VAL A 52 2.49 -0.44 0.74
N ALA A 53 1.66 0.58 0.49
CA ALA A 53 1.16 1.49 1.52
C ALA A 53 -0.35 1.70 1.47
N ALA A 54 -0.99 1.77 2.62
CA ALA A 54 -2.41 2.05 2.78
C ALA A 54 -2.74 3.51 2.42
N ALA A 55 -3.70 3.73 1.52
CA ALA A 55 -4.09 5.07 1.05
C ALA A 55 -4.72 5.95 2.14
N GLY A 56 -5.31 5.34 3.18
CA GLY A 56 -5.97 6.04 4.29
C GLY A 56 -7.47 5.73 4.40
N ASN A 57 -8.06 6.05 5.56
CA ASN A 57 -9.42 5.65 5.91
C ASN A 57 -10.33 6.82 6.29
N HIS A 58 -10.09 8.00 5.73
CA HIS A 58 -10.85 9.23 6.03
C HIS A 58 -11.63 9.77 4.82
N SER A 59 -11.89 8.93 3.82
CA SER A 59 -12.66 9.25 2.60
C SER A 59 -12.07 10.43 1.79
N GLY A 60 -10.79 10.75 2.01
CA GLY A 60 -10.12 11.90 1.42
C GLY A 60 -9.67 11.67 -0.03
N ASN A 61 -9.64 12.73 -0.81
CA ASN A 61 -8.99 12.76 -2.12
C ASN A 61 -7.50 13.08 -1.93
N ASN A 62 -6.64 12.06 -2.11
CA ASN A 62 -5.19 12.18 -1.93
C ASN A 62 -4.50 13.01 -3.02
N ASP A 63 -5.15 13.24 -4.17
CA ASP A 63 -4.66 14.18 -5.19
C ASP A 63 -4.70 15.63 -4.68
N LYS A 64 -5.66 15.94 -3.76
CA LYS A 64 -5.82 17.28 -3.16
C LYS A 64 -5.14 17.37 -1.79
N TYR A 65 -5.25 16.33 -1.00
CA TYR A 65 -4.74 16.26 0.37
C TYR A 65 -3.91 14.99 0.55
N PRO A 66 -2.61 15.04 0.22
CA PRO A 66 -1.75 13.87 0.26
C PRO A 66 -1.71 13.18 1.62
N SER A 67 -1.81 11.85 1.62
CA SER A 67 -1.71 11.01 2.81
C SER A 67 -0.39 10.24 2.80
N TYR A 68 0.46 10.45 3.80
CA TYR A 68 1.77 9.81 3.86
C TYR A 68 1.75 8.59 4.80
N PRO A 69 2.48 7.50 4.40
CA PRO A 69 3.50 7.40 3.35
C PRO A 69 2.98 7.10 1.94
N ALA A 70 1.70 6.80 1.74
CA ALA A 70 1.15 6.36 0.46
C ALA A 70 1.34 7.37 -0.69
N SER A 71 1.38 8.68 -0.39
CA SER A 71 1.53 9.75 -1.39
C SER A 71 2.98 10.19 -1.64
N TYR A 72 3.99 9.44 -1.20
CA TYR A 72 5.36 9.73 -1.64
C TYR A 72 5.54 9.36 -3.11
N ASN A 73 6.04 10.32 -3.89
CA ASN A 73 6.45 10.06 -5.26
C ASN A 73 7.83 9.36 -5.26
N SER A 74 7.81 8.05 -5.02
CA SER A 74 8.97 7.16 -5.08
C SER A 74 8.61 5.95 -5.95
N GLU A 75 9.52 5.49 -6.78
CA GLU A 75 9.27 4.47 -7.81
C GLU A 75 8.77 3.14 -7.25
N ASN A 76 9.11 2.84 -5.99
CA ASN A 76 8.76 1.60 -5.31
C ASN A 76 7.45 1.67 -4.50
N VAL A 77 6.83 2.84 -4.40
CA VAL A 77 5.57 3.01 -3.66
C VAL A 77 4.41 2.50 -4.50
N ILE A 78 3.55 1.68 -3.87
CA ILE A 78 2.25 1.27 -4.39
C ILE A 78 1.20 1.69 -3.36
N SER A 79 0.39 2.66 -3.70
CA SER A 79 -0.69 3.21 -2.86
C SER A 79 -1.96 2.40 -3.07
N VAL A 80 -2.52 1.85 -1.99
CA VAL A 80 -3.62 0.88 -2.04
C VAL A 80 -4.88 1.43 -1.39
N GLY A 81 -5.95 1.57 -2.18
CA GLY A 81 -7.31 1.81 -1.73
C GLY A 81 -8.03 0.53 -1.31
N ALA A 82 -9.20 0.66 -0.70
CA ALA A 82 -10.02 -0.47 -0.25
C ALA A 82 -11.36 -0.55 -1.00
N HIS A 83 -11.68 -1.74 -1.51
CA HIS A 83 -13.00 -2.06 -2.05
C HIS A 83 -13.70 -3.16 -1.25
N ASP A 84 -15.02 -3.29 -1.42
CA ASP A 84 -15.82 -4.37 -0.87
C ASP A 84 -15.82 -5.60 -1.80
N HIS A 85 -16.55 -6.67 -1.38
CA HIS A 85 -16.68 -7.92 -2.14
C HIS A 85 -17.42 -7.78 -3.50
N LYS A 86 -17.95 -6.60 -3.82
CA LYS A 86 -18.62 -6.29 -5.10
C LYS A 86 -17.74 -5.38 -6.00
N GLY A 87 -16.47 -5.19 -5.66
CA GLY A 87 -15.58 -4.30 -6.38
C GLY A 87 -15.88 -2.79 -6.18
N LYS A 88 -16.78 -2.43 -5.23
CA LYS A 88 -17.10 -1.03 -4.97
C LYS A 88 -16.13 -0.44 -3.97
N SER A 89 -15.66 0.78 -4.25
CA SER A 89 -14.86 1.55 -3.30
C SER A 89 -15.54 1.59 -1.92
N ALA A 90 -14.82 1.19 -0.88
CA ALA A 90 -15.31 1.30 0.48
C ALA A 90 -15.52 2.78 0.84
N TYR A 91 -16.59 3.07 1.58
CA TYR A 91 -16.98 4.46 1.88
C TYR A 91 -15.91 5.25 2.64
N PHE A 92 -15.11 4.56 3.45
CA PHE A 92 -14.02 5.15 4.23
C PHE A 92 -12.72 5.31 3.44
N SER A 93 -12.57 4.59 2.30
CA SER A 93 -11.30 4.57 1.59
C SER A 93 -10.92 5.94 1.06
N CYS A 94 -9.67 6.34 1.30
CA CYS A 94 -9.08 7.41 0.52
C CYS A 94 -8.93 6.96 -0.94
N TYR A 95 -8.93 7.95 -1.84
CA TYR A 95 -8.87 7.77 -3.27
C TYR A 95 -8.06 8.88 -3.92
N GLY A 96 -7.72 8.72 -5.18
CA GLY A 96 -7.04 9.74 -5.98
C GLY A 96 -6.67 9.18 -7.34
N LYS A 97 -7.10 9.83 -8.40
CA LYS A 97 -6.89 9.42 -9.79
C LYS A 97 -5.42 9.26 -10.16
N THR A 98 -4.55 10.01 -9.48
CA THR A 98 -3.10 10.04 -9.73
C THR A 98 -2.25 9.61 -8.54
N SER A 99 -2.81 9.59 -7.33
CA SER A 99 -2.09 9.33 -6.08
C SER A 99 -2.43 7.99 -5.41
N VAL A 100 -3.46 7.29 -5.90
CA VAL A 100 -3.77 5.93 -5.49
C VAL A 100 -3.58 5.02 -6.70
N ASP A 101 -2.75 4.00 -6.58
CA ASP A 101 -2.37 3.16 -7.70
C ASP A 101 -3.49 2.17 -8.07
N LEU A 102 -4.00 1.42 -7.11
CA LEU A 102 -5.02 0.39 -7.30
C LEU A 102 -5.85 0.17 -6.01
N PHE A 103 -6.90 -0.61 -6.12
CA PHE A 103 -7.73 -1.03 -4.99
C PHE A 103 -7.58 -2.54 -4.75
N ALA A 104 -7.81 -2.95 -3.49
CA ALA A 104 -7.82 -4.35 -3.08
C ALA A 104 -8.89 -4.60 -2.01
N PRO A 105 -9.25 -5.88 -1.71
CA PRO A 105 -10.25 -6.21 -0.69
C PRO A 105 -9.89 -5.63 0.67
N GLY A 106 -10.76 -4.76 1.21
CA GLY A 106 -10.55 -4.07 2.48
C GLY A 106 -11.78 -3.99 3.37
N VAL A 107 -12.85 -4.75 3.04
CA VAL A 107 -14.09 -4.78 3.82
C VAL A 107 -14.39 -6.20 4.27
N ASN A 108 -14.64 -6.39 5.57
CA ASN A 108 -14.91 -7.69 6.20
C ASN A 108 -13.80 -8.73 5.95
N VAL A 109 -12.55 -8.29 6.03
CA VAL A 109 -11.38 -9.16 5.83
C VAL A 109 -11.11 -9.94 7.11
N LEU A 110 -11.32 -11.26 7.07
CA LEU A 110 -11.04 -12.17 8.18
C LEU A 110 -9.53 -12.42 8.26
N SER A 111 -8.95 -12.26 9.44
CA SER A 111 -7.54 -12.54 9.69
C SER A 111 -7.30 -12.93 11.15
N SER A 112 -6.11 -13.47 11.42
CA SER A 112 -5.65 -13.77 12.76
C SER A 112 -5.44 -12.51 13.59
N THR A 113 -5.74 -12.59 14.89
CA THR A 113 -5.56 -11.50 15.85
C THR A 113 -4.82 -11.99 17.09
N PRO A 114 -4.22 -11.09 17.89
CA PRO A 114 -3.55 -11.47 19.11
C PRO A 114 -4.44 -12.32 20.03
N GLY A 115 -3.81 -13.26 20.76
CA GLY A 115 -4.51 -14.16 21.66
C GLY A 115 -5.11 -15.39 20.97
N ASN A 116 -4.53 -15.83 19.86
CA ASN A 116 -4.96 -17.03 19.10
C ASN A 116 -6.44 -16.97 18.69
N ARG A 117 -6.84 -15.82 18.13
CA ARG A 117 -8.22 -15.53 17.71
C ARG A 117 -8.25 -15.10 16.24
N TYR A 118 -9.46 -15.01 15.70
CA TYR A 118 -9.75 -14.46 14.38
C TYR A 118 -10.78 -13.36 14.50
N ALA A 119 -10.66 -12.34 13.68
CA ALA A 119 -11.63 -11.25 13.57
C ALA A 119 -11.67 -10.68 12.15
N SER A 120 -12.81 -10.11 11.78
CA SER A 120 -12.96 -9.38 10.52
C SER A 120 -12.77 -7.89 10.76
N TYR A 121 -11.93 -7.25 9.95
CA TYR A 121 -11.68 -5.81 10.00
C TYR A 121 -11.94 -5.14 8.65
N ASN A 122 -12.16 -3.82 8.72
CA ASN A 122 -12.31 -2.95 7.56
C ASN A 122 -11.16 -1.92 7.55
N GLY A 123 -10.63 -1.64 6.37
CA GLY A 123 -9.59 -0.61 6.22
C GLY A 123 -8.73 -0.81 4.98
N THR A 124 -8.12 0.26 4.50
CA THR A 124 -7.02 0.19 3.54
C THR A 124 -5.83 -0.58 4.13
N SER A 125 -5.74 -0.66 5.47
CA SER A 125 -4.79 -1.52 6.19
C SER A 125 -4.98 -3.01 5.91
N MET A 126 -6.20 -3.47 5.55
CA MET A 126 -6.50 -4.84 5.17
C MET A 126 -6.29 -5.06 3.68
N ALA A 127 -6.48 -4.04 2.87
CA ALA A 127 -6.23 -4.07 1.42
C ALA A 127 -4.72 -4.16 1.10
N THR A 128 -3.90 -3.40 1.80
CA THR A 128 -2.44 -3.32 1.61
C THR A 128 -1.73 -4.68 1.62
N PRO A 129 -1.96 -5.58 2.60
CA PRO A 129 -1.28 -6.88 2.61
C PRO A 129 -1.72 -7.82 1.48
N HIS A 130 -2.91 -7.67 0.91
CA HIS A 130 -3.29 -8.42 -0.30
C HIS A 130 -2.36 -8.07 -1.46
N VAL A 131 -2.11 -6.77 -1.66
CA VAL A 131 -1.19 -6.30 -2.72
C VAL A 131 0.26 -6.68 -2.42
N ALA A 132 0.69 -6.60 -1.16
CA ALA A 132 2.03 -7.06 -0.77
C ALA A 132 2.22 -8.57 -0.99
N GLY A 133 1.18 -9.37 -0.75
CA GLY A 133 1.15 -10.79 -1.06
C GLY A 133 1.21 -11.06 -2.57
N ALA A 134 0.42 -10.34 -3.37
CA ALA A 134 0.47 -10.41 -4.83
C ALA A 134 1.85 -10.00 -5.37
N TYR A 135 2.46 -8.94 -4.81
CA TYR A 135 3.83 -8.52 -5.12
C TYR A 135 4.83 -9.67 -4.90
N ALA A 136 4.75 -10.34 -3.75
CA ALA A 136 5.62 -11.45 -3.41
C ALA A 136 5.41 -12.65 -4.36
N LEU A 137 4.19 -12.95 -4.76
CA LEU A 137 3.87 -14.02 -5.72
C LEU A 137 4.44 -13.72 -7.10
N VAL A 138 4.23 -12.50 -7.63
CA VAL A 138 4.81 -12.07 -8.92
C VAL A 138 6.32 -12.20 -8.89
N LEU A 139 6.95 -11.76 -7.81
CA LEU A 139 8.39 -11.82 -7.66
C LEU A 139 8.92 -13.25 -7.48
N SER A 140 8.14 -14.12 -6.81
CA SER A 140 8.48 -15.55 -6.70
C SER A 140 8.50 -16.25 -8.06
N ALA A 141 7.57 -15.89 -8.94
CA ALA A 141 7.56 -16.39 -10.32
C ALA A 141 8.65 -15.76 -11.20
N ASN A 142 9.15 -14.58 -10.84
CA ASN A 142 10.12 -13.80 -11.60
C ASN A 142 11.22 -13.23 -10.69
N PRO A 143 12.11 -14.07 -10.10
CA PRO A 143 13.04 -13.65 -9.04
C PRO A 143 14.02 -12.53 -9.45
N GLY A 144 14.30 -12.40 -10.74
CA GLY A 144 15.20 -11.40 -11.30
C GLY A 144 14.56 -10.06 -11.64
N TRP A 145 13.24 -9.91 -11.44
CA TRP A 145 12.56 -8.67 -11.79
C TRP A 145 12.92 -7.53 -10.86
N LYS A 146 12.99 -6.33 -11.46
CA LYS A 146 13.14 -5.06 -10.75
C LYS A 146 11.80 -4.63 -10.16
N VAL A 147 11.83 -3.71 -9.20
CA VAL A 147 10.65 -3.11 -8.59
C VAL A 147 9.64 -2.59 -9.62
N SER A 148 10.13 -1.85 -10.64
CA SER A 148 9.28 -1.32 -11.70
C SER A 148 8.53 -2.40 -12.46
N GLN A 149 9.21 -3.50 -12.82
CA GLN A 149 8.57 -4.61 -13.55
C GLN A 149 7.49 -5.31 -12.72
N VAL A 150 7.72 -5.49 -11.41
CA VAL A 150 6.72 -6.06 -10.50
C VAL A 150 5.55 -5.10 -10.33
N LYS A 151 5.82 -3.79 -10.14
CA LYS A 151 4.78 -2.76 -10.06
C LYS A 151 3.96 -2.72 -11.34
N ASP A 152 4.59 -2.67 -12.50
CA ASP A 152 3.92 -2.67 -13.80
C ASP A 152 3.03 -3.91 -14.00
N ALA A 153 3.50 -5.08 -13.60
CA ALA A 153 2.71 -6.32 -13.68
C ALA A 153 1.46 -6.25 -12.80
N LEU A 154 1.58 -5.73 -11.59
CA LEU A 154 0.42 -5.55 -10.71
C LEU A 154 -0.56 -4.51 -11.26
N MET A 155 -0.04 -3.36 -11.73
CA MET A 155 -0.86 -2.28 -12.29
C MET A 155 -1.61 -2.69 -13.56
N ASN A 156 -0.98 -3.51 -14.41
CA ASN A 156 -1.59 -4.00 -15.65
C ASN A 156 -2.45 -5.26 -15.45
N GLY A 157 -2.33 -5.92 -14.31
CA GLY A 157 -3.05 -7.15 -13.98
C GLY A 157 -4.33 -6.95 -13.18
N VAL A 158 -4.75 -5.72 -12.93
CA VAL A 158 -6.01 -5.44 -12.21
C VAL A 158 -7.22 -5.68 -13.10
N ASP A 159 -8.32 -6.12 -12.50
CA ASP A 159 -9.63 -6.12 -13.13
C ASP A 159 -10.23 -4.70 -13.04
N SER A 160 -10.54 -4.11 -14.19
CA SER A 160 -11.12 -2.76 -14.24
C SER A 160 -12.56 -2.77 -13.73
N GLU A 161 -12.85 -1.88 -12.79
CA GLU A 161 -14.17 -1.71 -12.18
C GLU A 161 -14.71 -0.31 -12.44
N GLU A 162 -15.94 -0.19 -12.98
CA GLU A 162 -16.55 1.11 -13.31
C GLU A 162 -16.55 2.07 -12.11
N SER A 163 -16.79 1.53 -10.91
CA SER A 163 -16.84 2.32 -9.67
C SER A 163 -15.48 2.88 -9.23
N LEU A 164 -14.38 2.38 -9.79
CA LEU A 164 -13.01 2.73 -9.41
C LEU A 164 -12.27 3.57 -10.46
N LYS A 165 -12.82 3.74 -11.66
CA LYS A 165 -12.17 4.47 -12.78
C LYS A 165 -11.69 5.87 -12.43
N GLU A 166 -12.42 6.58 -11.58
CA GLU A 166 -12.06 7.94 -11.12
C GLU A 166 -11.49 7.94 -9.68
N LYS A 167 -11.17 6.76 -9.15
CA LYS A 167 -10.72 6.59 -7.77
C LYS A 167 -9.23 6.22 -7.65
N CYS A 168 -8.66 5.64 -8.69
CA CYS A 168 -7.25 5.24 -8.73
C CYS A 168 -6.70 5.30 -10.16
N LEU A 169 -5.38 5.13 -10.27
CA LEU A 169 -4.65 5.23 -11.53
C LEU A 169 -5.06 4.13 -12.52
N THR A 170 -5.22 2.89 -12.03
CA THR A 170 -5.55 1.72 -12.87
C THR A 170 -7.04 1.61 -13.19
N GLY A 171 -7.91 2.15 -12.35
CA GLY A 171 -9.35 1.93 -12.45
C GLY A 171 -9.80 0.57 -11.93
N GLY A 172 -8.95 -0.12 -11.17
CA GLY A 172 -9.25 -1.42 -10.57
C GLY A 172 -8.42 -1.71 -9.31
#